data_df6d779fc9a8f82bb094833faff3d5cf
#
_entry.id   df6d779fc9a8f82bb094833faff3d5cf
#
_cell.length_a   1.000
_cell.length_b   1.000
_cell.length_c   1.000
_cell.angle_alpha   90.00
_cell.angle_beta   90.00
_cell.angle_gamma   90.00
#
_symmetry.space_group_name_H-M   'P 1'
#
loop_
_entity.id
_entity.type
_entity.pdbx_description
1 polymer ?
#
loop_
_entity_poly.entity_id
_entity_poly.type
_entity_poly.pdbx_seq_one_letter_code
_entity_poly.pdbx_strand_id
1 'polypeptide(L)'
;MSTYERLVNTQNFFSPYLTQEDLSRFGREHVETSRYLEIIYPTLGVKFVAIQERVDTETGEGTEMMPFHNIFNEWYAAQTSKKVRAVWAMKAANGKRSNFRVPYGYKRDELDKEKWLVDEAAAEVVRRIYHLCLEGKGPEQIARLLQKEKVLTPTAYYYSVGSSSANRPMPSDPYLWKDSTIDAILSNRKYTGCMVNLKTTTVSYKVHKLIRKPEEEWSIVPNAQEAIIDENTWLRVQELRKNKRRPTATGKTSLFSGLVFCADCGSKLHFCAAKSLKANQDFFRCANYKSGRGECTIHYIRNVVLEQIVSVAVSDLADFVTCHESFFLQMIEKQQSAGKDQNIQSVKSDIAAEKHRIDEIDRLIAKLYEDNFAGKLSDERYSRMAAKYEKEQAELLQSVSTKEKELTEMERESVDIRLLLAGLREYSSMETLTPEVVNKIIKRIEVHNSETVNGHKRVGIDIHFTGVGLVDLATIKEMLTIAESSRP
;
A
#
# COMPACT_ATOMS: atom_id res chain seq x y z
N MET A 1 -27.95 7.64 14.73
CA MET A 1 -28.77 8.25 15.81
C MET A 1 -27.83 8.73 16.87
N SER A 2 -27.83 10.05 17.12
CA SER A 2 -27.02 10.65 18.19
C SER A 2 -27.57 10.24 19.57
N THR A 3 -26.77 10.41 20.62
CA THR A 3 -27.23 10.16 22.00
C THR A 3 -28.48 10.97 22.31
N TYR A 4 -28.67 12.12 21.68
CA TYR A 4 -29.80 13.03 21.77
C TYR A 4 -31.09 12.45 21.21
N GLU A 5 -31.02 11.78 20.04
CA GLU A 5 -32.21 11.17 19.41
C GLU A 5 -32.72 9.95 20.19
N ARG A 6 -31.84 9.24 20.91
CA ARG A 6 -32.24 8.11 21.79
C ARG A 6 -33.03 8.56 23.01
N LEU A 7 -32.73 9.74 23.56
CA LEU A 7 -33.44 10.28 24.74
C LEU A 7 -34.85 10.80 24.41
N VAL A 8 -35.07 11.25 23.17
CA VAL A 8 -36.35 11.80 22.71
C VAL A 8 -37.33 10.70 22.20
N ASN A 9 -36.80 9.55 21.72
CA ASN A 9 -37.61 8.49 21.08
C ASN A 9 -38.13 7.38 22.02
N THR A 10 -37.84 7.42 23.32
CA THR A 10 -38.47 6.50 24.29
C THR A 10 -39.79 7.04 24.73
N GLN A 11 -40.86 6.67 24.04
CA GLN A 11 -42.24 7.07 24.22
C GLN A 11 -42.91 6.65 25.56
N ASN A 12 -42.18 6.39 26.63
CA ASN A 12 -42.81 5.97 27.87
C ASN A 12 -42.08 6.40 29.16
N PHE A 13 -41.79 7.64 29.36
CA PHE A 13 -41.56 8.28 30.66
C PHE A 13 -41.02 9.69 30.40
N PHE A 14 -41.88 10.65 30.22
CA PHE A 14 -41.53 12.06 30.32
C PHE A 14 -41.26 12.40 31.79
N SER A 15 -39.99 12.21 32.22
CA SER A 15 -39.53 13.01 33.34
C SER A 15 -39.33 14.43 32.79
N PRO A 16 -39.97 15.47 33.33
CA PRO A 16 -39.76 16.85 32.92
C PRO A 16 -38.35 17.34 33.24
N TYR A 17 -37.52 16.52 33.86
CA TYR A 17 -36.17 16.82 34.28
C TYR A 17 -35.19 15.89 33.62
N LEU A 18 -34.14 16.50 33.03
CA LEU A 18 -32.93 15.80 32.55
C LEU A 18 -31.72 16.23 33.43
N THR A 19 -31.31 15.34 34.30
CA THR A 19 -30.14 15.61 35.19
C THR A 19 -28.89 14.95 34.66
N GLN A 20 -27.81 15.68 34.58
CA GLN A 20 -26.50 15.21 34.22
C GLN A 20 -25.45 15.55 35.32
N GLU A 21 -24.39 14.72 35.43
CA GLU A 21 -23.32 14.97 36.37
C GLU A 21 -22.54 16.25 35.99
N ASP A 22 -22.21 16.35 34.68
CA ASP A 22 -21.54 17.52 34.11
C ASP A 22 -22.00 17.79 32.67
N LEU A 23 -21.83 19.03 32.18
CA LEU A 23 -22.17 19.44 30.81
C LEU A 23 -21.35 18.71 29.74
N SER A 24 -20.12 18.29 30.04
CA SER A 24 -19.27 17.60 29.07
C SER A 24 -19.76 16.21 28.71
N ARG A 25 -20.57 15.58 29.58
CA ARG A 25 -21.24 14.30 29.32
C ARG A 25 -22.50 14.44 28.51
N PHE A 26 -23.17 15.61 28.61
CA PHE A 26 -24.33 15.93 27.79
C PHE A 26 -23.92 16.12 26.32
N GLY A 27 -22.90 16.94 26.05
CA GLY A 27 -22.39 17.17 24.71
C GLY A 27 -21.02 17.83 24.66
N ARG A 28 -20.26 17.57 23.59
CA ARG A 28 -18.93 18.13 23.38
C ARG A 28 -18.86 19.12 22.21
N GLU A 29 -19.97 19.31 21.52
CA GLU A 29 -20.11 20.28 20.44
C GLU A 29 -21.03 21.41 20.88
N HIS A 30 -20.47 22.62 21.03
CA HIS A 30 -21.19 23.72 21.66
C HIS A 30 -22.45 24.11 20.88
N VAL A 31 -22.43 24.07 19.54
CA VAL A 31 -23.57 24.46 18.69
C VAL A 31 -24.78 23.54 18.92
N GLU A 32 -24.55 22.23 18.85
CA GLU A 32 -25.61 21.24 19.10
C GLU A 32 -26.10 21.28 20.55
N THR A 33 -25.17 21.39 21.50
CA THR A 33 -25.48 21.43 22.92
C THR A 33 -26.33 22.68 23.24
N SER A 34 -25.92 23.88 22.81
CA SER A 34 -26.68 25.11 22.99
C SER A 34 -28.05 25.04 22.31
N ARG A 35 -28.13 24.48 21.09
CA ARG A 35 -29.42 24.29 20.40
C ARG A 35 -30.41 23.45 21.21
N TYR A 36 -29.94 22.35 21.82
CA TYR A 36 -30.80 21.55 22.66
C TYR A 36 -31.24 22.25 23.95
N LEU A 37 -30.27 22.90 24.64
CA LEU A 37 -30.53 23.51 25.92
C LEU A 37 -31.30 24.83 25.83
N GLU A 38 -31.08 25.62 24.77
CA GLU A 38 -31.70 26.96 24.64
C GLU A 38 -32.97 26.96 23.79
N ILE A 39 -33.16 25.99 22.88
CA ILE A 39 -34.28 25.98 21.94
C ILE A 39 -35.15 24.76 22.15
N ILE A 40 -34.58 23.54 22.01
CA ILE A 40 -35.40 22.31 21.93
C ILE A 40 -36.01 21.94 23.28
N TYR A 41 -35.25 21.91 24.37
CA TYR A 41 -35.74 21.54 25.68
C TYR A 41 -36.76 22.53 26.24
N PRO A 42 -36.51 23.86 26.18
CA PRO A 42 -37.54 24.82 26.57
C PRO A 42 -38.82 24.68 25.75
N THR A 43 -38.72 24.42 24.43
CA THR A 43 -39.91 24.20 23.58
C THR A 43 -40.69 22.93 23.97
N LEU A 44 -40.01 21.89 24.45
CA LEU A 44 -40.65 20.64 24.90
C LEU A 44 -40.99 20.65 26.38
N GLY A 45 -40.76 21.73 27.12
CA GLY A 45 -41.00 21.82 28.55
C GLY A 45 -40.07 20.94 29.39
N VAL A 46 -38.91 20.55 28.84
CA VAL A 46 -37.90 19.73 29.53
C VAL A 46 -36.91 20.66 30.26
N LYS A 47 -36.74 20.41 31.54
CA LYS A 47 -35.79 21.12 32.40
C LYS A 47 -34.47 20.38 32.46
N PHE A 48 -33.36 21.11 32.34
CA PHE A 48 -32.00 20.53 32.37
C PHE A 48 -31.26 21.01 33.61
N VAL A 49 -30.61 20.04 34.31
CA VAL A 49 -29.77 20.31 35.47
C VAL A 49 -28.40 19.65 35.29
N ALA A 50 -27.32 20.45 35.37
CA ALA A 50 -25.93 19.97 35.46
C ALA A 50 -25.39 20.22 36.87
N ILE A 51 -25.06 19.16 37.60
CA ILE A 51 -24.80 19.22 39.03
C ILE A 51 -23.43 19.91 39.31
N GLN A 52 -22.38 19.53 38.55
CA GLN A 52 -21.03 20.06 38.79
C GLN A 52 -20.90 21.54 38.46
N GLU A 53 -21.47 21.96 37.34
CA GLU A 53 -21.45 23.37 36.92
C GLU A 53 -22.54 24.20 37.57
N ARG A 54 -23.41 23.60 38.38
CA ARG A 54 -24.59 24.24 39.02
C ARG A 54 -25.43 24.99 38.02
N VAL A 55 -25.75 24.34 36.89
CA VAL A 55 -26.63 24.88 35.87
C VAL A 55 -28.01 24.26 36.07
N ASP A 56 -29.02 25.13 36.24
CA ASP A 56 -30.43 24.73 36.31
C ASP A 56 -31.25 25.64 35.41
N THR A 57 -31.84 25.06 34.35
CA THR A 57 -32.66 25.81 33.40
C THR A 57 -34.05 26.20 33.94
N GLU A 58 -34.49 25.67 35.09
CA GLU A 58 -35.75 26.06 35.75
C GLU A 58 -35.58 27.31 36.58
N THR A 59 -34.52 27.35 37.40
CA THR A 59 -34.23 28.51 38.27
C THR A 59 -33.48 29.60 37.58
N GLY A 60 -32.86 29.28 36.43
CA GLY A 60 -31.93 30.17 35.72
C GLY A 60 -30.54 30.21 36.30
N GLU A 61 -30.27 29.45 37.39
CA GLU A 61 -28.95 29.41 38.04
C GLU A 61 -27.88 28.85 37.08
N GLY A 62 -26.76 29.55 36.93
CA GLY A 62 -25.63 29.14 36.11
C GLY A 62 -25.85 29.18 34.58
N THR A 63 -27.04 29.53 34.10
CA THR A 63 -27.33 29.55 32.66
C THR A 63 -26.55 30.58 31.89
N GLU A 64 -26.19 31.70 32.48
CA GLU A 64 -25.33 32.77 31.87
C GLU A 64 -23.93 32.24 31.53
N MET A 65 -23.39 31.31 32.34
CA MET A 65 -22.08 30.74 32.15
C MET A 65 -22.07 29.49 31.22
N MET A 66 -23.25 28.96 30.94
CA MET A 66 -23.41 27.73 30.13
C MET A 66 -22.75 27.82 28.74
N PRO A 67 -22.86 28.90 27.97
CA PRO A 67 -22.16 29.04 26.68
C PRO A 67 -20.64 28.95 26.82
N PHE A 68 -20.07 29.55 27.88
CA PHE A 68 -18.63 29.49 28.13
C PHE A 68 -18.20 28.05 28.49
N HIS A 69 -18.93 27.36 29.33
CA HIS A 69 -18.68 25.93 29.63
C HIS A 69 -18.70 25.07 28.37
N ASN A 70 -19.66 25.27 27.48
CA ASN A 70 -19.74 24.58 26.21
C ASN A 70 -18.54 24.83 25.29
N ILE A 71 -18.08 26.10 25.20
CA ILE A 71 -16.88 26.48 24.44
C ILE A 71 -15.61 25.85 25.06
N PHE A 72 -15.48 25.90 26.39
CA PHE A 72 -14.35 25.27 27.07
C PHE A 72 -14.31 23.75 26.87
N ASN A 73 -15.43 23.07 26.94
CA ASN A 73 -15.55 21.64 26.70
C ASN A 73 -15.12 21.28 25.27
N GLU A 74 -15.56 22.07 24.30
CA GLU A 74 -15.16 21.90 22.89
C GLU A 74 -13.66 22.13 22.71
N TRP A 75 -13.13 23.23 23.26
CA TRP A 75 -11.69 23.54 23.21
C TRP A 75 -10.85 22.43 23.84
N TYR A 76 -11.25 21.94 25.01
CA TYR A 76 -10.57 20.85 25.70
C TYR A 76 -10.55 19.55 24.85
N ALA A 77 -11.67 19.21 24.23
CA ALA A 77 -11.75 18.07 23.32
C ALA A 77 -10.81 18.24 22.11
N ALA A 78 -10.74 19.43 21.53
CA ALA A 78 -9.84 19.76 20.43
C ALA A 78 -8.35 19.63 20.85
N GLN A 79 -7.98 20.19 22.02
CA GLN A 79 -6.62 20.10 22.57
C GLN A 79 -6.22 18.65 22.91
N THR A 80 -7.13 17.89 23.50
CA THR A 80 -6.92 16.46 23.78
C THR A 80 -6.68 15.67 22.52
N SER A 81 -7.46 15.92 21.47
CA SER A 81 -7.25 15.30 20.16
C SER A 81 -5.87 15.62 19.57
N LYS A 82 -5.41 16.88 19.65
CA LYS A 82 -4.06 17.29 19.21
C LYS A 82 -2.97 16.54 20.01
N LYS A 83 -3.08 16.50 21.33
CA LYS A 83 -2.13 15.80 22.21
C LYS A 83 -2.05 14.30 21.89
N VAL A 84 -3.19 13.63 21.70
CA VAL A 84 -3.25 12.20 21.35
C VAL A 84 -2.58 11.95 20.01
N ARG A 85 -2.84 12.80 19.00
CA ARG A 85 -2.19 12.68 17.67
C ARG A 85 -0.68 12.89 17.76
N ALA A 86 -0.20 13.86 18.55
CA ALA A 86 1.23 14.10 18.79
C ALA A 86 1.90 12.89 19.46
N VAL A 87 1.24 12.28 20.47
CA VAL A 87 1.76 11.06 21.13
C VAL A 87 1.83 9.89 20.12
N TRP A 88 0.85 9.73 19.24
CA TRP A 88 0.91 8.68 18.23
C TRP A 88 2.02 8.93 17.20
N ALA A 89 2.23 10.18 16.78
CA ALA A 89 3.33 10.56 15.90
C ALA A 89 4.69 10.29 16.56
N MET A 90 4.86 10.67 17.83
CA MET A 90 6.07 10.41 18.62
C MET A 90 6.32 8.90 18.80
N LYS A 91 5.29 8.10 19.12
CA LYS A 91 5.41 6.64 19.20
C LYS A 91 5.83 6.04 17.87
N ALA A 92 5.25 6.51 16.74
CA ALA A 92 5.60 6.05 15.42
C ALA A 92 7.05 6.40 15.06
N ALA A 93 7.52 7.61 15.36
CA ALA A 93 8.91 8.03 15.17
C ALA A 93 9.90 7.21 15.99
N ASN A 94 9.54 6.85 17.24
CA ASN A 94 10.34 6.02 18.13
C ASN A 94 10.23 4.50 17.84
N GLY A 95 9.67 4.11 16.70
CA GLY A 95 9.54 2.71 16.32
C GLY A 95 8.61 1.88 17.24
N LYS A 96 7.69 2.52 17.97
CA LYS A 96 6.70 1.82 18.80
C LYS A 96 5.41 1.58 18.03
N ARG A 97 4.76 0.45 18.30
CA ARG A 97 3.49 0.11 17.64
C ARG A 97 2.35 1.01 18.11
N SER A 98 1.64 1.62 17.16
CA SER A 98 0.40 2.36 17.44
C SER A 98 -0.85 1.47 17.32
N ASN A 99 -0.76 0.31 16.69
CA ASN A 99 -1.86 -0.62 16.49
C ASN A 99 -1.56 -1.98 17.11
N PHE A 100 -2.38 -2.39 18.07
CA PHE A 100 -2.25 -3.63 18.80
C PHE A 100 -2.90 -4.85 18.12
N ARG A 101 -3.57 -4.67 16.97
CA ARG A 101 -4.18 -5.81 16.25
C ARG A 101 -3.11 -6.56 15.46
N VAL A 102 -2.89 -7.81 15.85
CA VAL A 102 -1.95 -8.71 15.17
C VAL A 102 -2.58 -9.20 13.87
N PRO A 103 -1.87 -9.12 12.71
CA PRO A 103 -2.34 -9.72 11.47
C PRO A 103 -2.39 -11.25 11.55
N TYR A 104 -3.25 -11.87 10.74
CA TYR A 104 -3.24 -13.33 10.55
C TYR A 104 -1.86 -13.78 10.06
N GLY A 105 -1.33 -14.86 10.61
CA GLY A 105 0.06 -15.31 10.38
C GLY A 105 1.04 -14.91 11.47
N TYR A 106 0.63 -14.00 12.38
CA TYR A 106 1.43 -13.63 13.56
C TYR A 106 0.63 -13.86 14.85
N LYS A 107 1.35 -14.09 15.93
CA LYS A 107 0.83 -14.11 17.31
C LYS A 107 1.63 -13.18 18.20
N ARG A 108 1.07 -12.77 19.33
CA ARG A 108 1.79 -11.97 20.32
C ARG A 108 2.74 -12.86 21.12
N ASP A 109 3.87 -12.29 21.50
CA ASP A 109 4.72 -12.88 22.51
C ASP A 109 4.01 -12.81 23.88
N GLU A 110 4.13 -13.84 24.68
CA GLU A 110 3.55 -13.91 26.02
C GLU A 110 4.26 -12.97 27.01
N LEU A 111 5.57 -12.78 26.83
CA LEU A 111 6.42 -11.95 27.67
C LEU A 111 6.39 -10.47 27.27
N ASP A 112 6.38 -10.21 25.97
CA ASP A 112 6.36 -8.85 25.42
C ASP A 112 5.21 -8.65 24.43
N LYS A 113 4.13 -8.04 24.90
CA LYS A 113 2.93 -7.78 24.08
C LYS A 113 3.17 -6.87 22.85
N GLU A 114 4.28 -6.14 22.82
CA GLU A 114 4.66 -5.32 21.65
C GLU A 114 5.37 -6.15 20.58
N LYS A 115 5.93 -7.32 20.94
CA LYS A 115 6.62 -8.22 20.01
C LYS A 115 5.64 -9.19 19.34
N TRP A 116 5.82 -9.37 18.04
CA TRP A 116 5.05 -10.33 17.24
C TRP A 116 5.96 -11.49 16.83
N LEU A 117 5.47 -12.68 17.04
CA LEU A 117 6.11 -13.94 16.63
C LEU A 117 5.33 -14.51 15.45
N VAL A 118 6.02 -15.23 14.57
CA VAL A 118 5.37 -15.97 13.47
C VAL A 118 4.54 -17.11 14.06
N ASP A 119 3.30 -17.23 13.62
CA ASP A 119 2.44 -18.37 13.87
C ASP A 119 2.50 -19.25 12.63
N GLU A 120 3.33 -20.29 12.68
CA GLU A 120 3.73 -21.05 11.49
C GLU A 120 2.54 -21.66 10.74
N ALA A 121 1.54 -22.17 11.45
CA ALA A 121 0.35 -22.76 10.85
C ALA A 121 -0.46 -21.72 10.04
N ALA A 122 -0.60 -20.51 10.57
CA ALA A 122 -1.28 -19.42 9.88
C ALA A 122 -0.38 -18.76 8.81
N ALA A 123 0.94 -18.71 9.05
CA ALA A 123 1.92 -18.14 8.13
C ALA A 123 2.04 -18.96 6.84
N GLU A 124 1.94 -20.29 6.92
CA GLU A 124 1.92 -21.18 5.75
C GLU A 124 0.75 -20.84 4.82
N VAL A 125 -0.43 -20.59 5.38
CA VAL A 125 -1.60 -20.15 4.59
C VAL A 125 -1.33 -18.79 3.93
N VAL A 126 -0.68 -17.86 4.63
CA VAL A 126 -0.31 -16.55 4.07
C VAL A 126 0.67 -16.74 2.90
N ARG A 127 1.75 -17.51 3.07
CA ARG A 127 2.73 -17.81 2.00
C ARG A 127 2.03 -18.42 0.79
N ARG A 128 1.12 -19.35 1.02
CA ARG A 128 0.34 -19.99 -0.04
C ARG A 128 -0.55 -19.00 -0.80
N ILE A 129 -1.20 -18.06 -0.12
CA ILE A 129 -2.00 -17.01 -0.76
C ILE A 129 -1.13 -16.16 -1.70
N TYR A 130 0.09 -15.80 -1.27
CA TYR A 130 1.04 -15.04 -2.10
C TYR A 130 1.51 -15.87 -3.30
N HIS A 131 1.84 -17.14 -3.11
CA HIS A 131 2.22 -18.04 -4.19
C HIS A 131 1.10 -18.19 -5.24
N LEU A 132 -0.13 -18.43 -4.83
CA LEU A 132 -1.29 -18.50 -5.74
C LEU A 132 -1.52 -17.20 -6.50
N CYS A 133 -1.21 -16.05 -5.89
CA CYS A 133 -1.26 -14.75 -6.58
C CYS A 133 -0.15 -14.62 -7.64
N LEU A 134 1.07 -15.10 -7.35
CA LEU A 134 2.18 -15.15 -8.33
C LEU A 134 1.85 -16.06 -9.51
N GLU A 135 1.16 -17.18 -9.27
CA GLU A 135 0.60 -18.04 -10.34
C GLU A 135 -0.47 -17.32 -11.19
N GLY A 136 -0.85 -16.11 -10.81
CA GLY A 136 -1.81 -15.31 -11.55
C GLY A 136 -3.26 -15.50 -11.16
N LYS A 137 -3.56 -16.19 -10.05
CA LYS A 137 -4.93 -16.31 -9.53
C LYS A 137 -5.36 -15.00 -8.86
N GLY A 138 -6.58 -14.55 -9.18
CA GLY A 138 -7.18 -13.39 -8.52
C GLY A 138 -7.72 -13.71 -7.12
N PRO A 139 -8.00 -12.68 -6.28
CA PRO A 139 -8.49 -12.88 -4.90
C PRO A 139 -9.70 -13.80 -4.79
N GLU A 140 -10.68 -13.70 -5.71
CA GLU A 140 -11.87 -14.56 -5.72
C GLU A 140 -11.52 -16.02 -6.04
N GLN A 141 -10.59 -16.26 -6.97
CA GLN A 141 -10.15 -17.62 -7.32
C GLN A 141 -9.39 -18.26 -6.16
N ILE A 142 -8.53 -17.50 -5.49
CA ILE A 142 -7.79 -17.93 -4.29
C ILE A 142 -8.79 -18.28 -3.17
N ALA A 143 -9.76 -17.42 -2.91
CA ALA A 143 -10.80 -17.65 -1.89
C ALA A 143 -11.56 -18.96 -2.14
N ARG A 144 -12.01 -19.20 -3.39
CA ARG A 144 -12.71 -20.43 -3.79
C ARG A 144 -11.82 -21.68 -3.64
N LEU A 145 -10.53 -21.56 -3.94
CA LEU A 145 -9.57 -22.67 -3.81
C LEU A 145 -9.40 -23.05 -2.34
N LEU A 146 -9.12 -22.06 -1.47
CA LEU A 146 -8.98 -22.29 -0.03
C LEU A 146 -10.26 -22.83 0.61
N GLN A 147 -11.43 -22.39 0.15
CA GLN A 147 -12.72 -22.92 0.58
C GLN A 147 -12.90 -24.40 0.17
N LYS A 148 -12.56 -24.74 -1.09
CA LYS A 148 -12.61 -26.12 -1.59
C LYS A 148 -11.71 -27.07 -0.79
N GLU A 149 -10.54 -26.57 -0.38
CA GLU A 149 -9.56 -27.33 0.41
C GLU A 149 -9.87 -27.33 1.93
N LYS A 150 -10.97 -26.69 2.34
CA LYS A 150 -11.39 -26.58 3.74
C LYS A 150 -10.31 -25.97 4.65
N VAL A 151 -9.64 -24.92 4.16
CA VAL A 151 -8.73 -24.11 4.97
C VAL A 151 -9.54 -23.17 5.85
N LEU A 152 -9.27 -23.14 7.15
CA LEU A 152 -9.97 -22.25 8.09
C LEU A 152 -9.74 -20.78 7.75
N THR A 153 -10.82 -20.00 7.77
CA THR A 153 -10.72 -18.52 7.68
C THR A 153 -9.98 -17.95 8.89
N PRO A 154 -9.36 -16.76 8.81
CA PRO A 154 -8.66 -16.16 9.95
C PRO A 154 -9.52 -16.08 11.23
N THR A 155 -10.80 -15.77 11.10
CA THR A 155 -11.71 -15.72 12.26
C THR A 155 -11.91 -17.11 12.86
N ALA A 156 -12.18 -18.12 12.05
CA ALA A 156 -12.39 -19.49 12.50
C ALA A 156 -11.09 -20.07 13.12
N TYR A 157 -9.94 -19.75 12.53
CA TYR A 157 -8.63 -20.13 13.06
C TYR A 157 -8.39 -19.55 14.47
N TYR A 158 -8.67 -18.25 14.67
CA TYR A 158 -8.51 -17.64 16.00
C TYR A 158 -9.41 -18.30 17.06
N TYR A 159 -10.60 -18.75 16.68
CA TYR A 159 -11.46 -19.53 17.58
C TYR A 159 -10.87 -20.90 17.90
N SER A 160 -10.35 -21.63 16.90
CA SER A 160 -9.79 -22.96 17.10
C SER A 160 -8.57 -22.98 18.02
N VAL A 161 -7.76 -21.91 18.02
CA VAL A 161 -6.56 -21.76 18.88
C VAL A 161 -6.84 -21.00 20.17
N GLY A 162 -8.10 -20.61 20.46
CA GLY A 162 -8.44 -19.87 21.68
C GLY A 162 -7.80 -18.48 21.78
N SER A 163 -7.49 -17.86 20.64
CA SER A 163 -6.79 -16.57 20.62
C SER A 163 -7.67 -15.43 21.13
N SER A 164 -7.09 -14.49 21.88
CA SER A 164 -7.73 -13.22 22.28
C SER A 164 -8.14 -12.35 21.07
N SER A 165 -7.68 -12.67 19.87
CA SER A 165 -8.10 -12.04 18.62
C SER A 165 -9.47 -12.52 18.11
N ALA A 166 -10.07 -13.53 18.73
CA ALA A 166 -11.41 -14.03 18.45
C ALA A 166 -12.49 -13.07 19.01
N ASN A 167 -12.50 -11.82 18.53
CA ASN A 167 -13.42 -10.76 19.00
C ASN A 167 -14.69 -10.61 18.15
N ARG A 168 -14.93 -11.52 17.22
CA ARG A 168 -16.14 -11.58 16.38
C ARG A 168 -16.80 -12.93 16.59
N PRO A 169 -18.13 -13.04 16.44
CA PRO A 169 -18.80 -14.33 16.54
C PRO A 169 -18.23 -15.33 15.53
N MET A 170 -18.19 -16.61 15.91
CA MET A 170 -17.77 -17.70 15.03
C MET A 170 -18.61 -17.66 13.75
N PRO A 171 -18.00 -17.67 12.56
CA PRO A 171 -18.75 -17.69 11.31
C PRO A 171 -19.55 -19.01 11.17
N SER A 172 -20.71 -18.94 10.58
CA SER A 172 -21.57 -20.11 10.30
C SER A 172 -20.88 -21.13 9.39
N ASP A 173 -20.09 -20.66 8.41
CA ASP A 173 -19.19 -21.48 7.61
C ASP A 173 -17.75 -21.06 7.90
N PRO A 174 -16.96 -21.93 8.59
CA PRO A 174 -15.58 -21.63 8.96
C PRO A 174 -14.62 -21.60 7.77
N TYR A 175 -15.02 -22.09 6.61
CA TYR A 175 -14.20 -22.19 5.40
C TYR A 175 -14.58 -21.17 4.33
N LEU A 176 -15.58 -20.34 4.55
CA LEU A 176 -16.04 -19.34 3.58
C LEU A 176 -15.09 -18.15 3.52
N TRP A 177 -14.06 -18.26 2.72
CA TRP A 177 -13.14 -17.17 2.43
C TRP A 177 -13.81 -16.11 1.56
N LYS A 178 -13.61 -14.83 1.93
CA LYS A 178 -14.05 -13.68 1.13
C LYS A 178 -12.87 -13.15 0.33
N ASP A 179 -13.13 -12.71 -0.89
CA ASP A 179 -12.17 -12.00 -1.76
C ASP A 179 -11.54 -10.80 -1.06
N SER A 180 -12.33 -10.04 -0.31
CA SER A 180 -11.87 -8.89 0.48
C SER A 180 -10.87 -9.27 1.58
N THR A 181 -10.98 -10.47 2.16
CA THR A 181 -10.00 -10.98 3.14
C THR A 181 -8.68 -11.31 2.47
N ILE A 182 -8.72 -11.96 1.31
CA ILE A 182 -7.53 -12.26 0.51
C ILE A 182 -6.87 -10.94 0.05
N ASP A 183 -7.66 -9.99 -0.44
CA ASP A 183 -7.17 -8.67 -0.85
C ASP A 183 -6.49 -7.92 0.30
N ALA A 184 -7.07 -7.97 1.50
CA ALA A 184 -6.49 -7.38 2.70
C ALA A 184 -5.15 -8.06 3.09
N ILE A 185 -5.03 -9.39 2.95
CA ILE A 185 -3.79 -10.12 3.20
C ILE A 185 -2.72 -9.71 2.18
N LEU A 186 -3.03 -9.76 0.88
CA LEU A 186 -2.10 -9.41 -0.20
C LEU A 186 -1.64 -7.94 -0.15
N SER A 187 -2.47 -7.03 0.37
CA SER A 187 -2.14 -5.59 0.50
C SER A 187 -1.34 -5.26 1.75
N ASN A 188 -1.15 -6.18 2.66
CA ASN A 188 -0.60 -5.87 3.98
C ASN A 188 0.92 -5.96 4.00
N ARG A 189 1.59 -4.81 3.90
CA ARG A 189 3.06 -4.71 3.93
C ARG A 189 3.69 -5.25 5.22
N LYS A 190 2.93 -5.43 6.31
CA LYS A 190 3.46 -5.95 7.58
C LYS A 190 4.02 -7.38 7.44
N TYR A 191 3.63 -8.13 6.42
CA TYR A 191 4.16 -9.47 6.15
C TYR A 191 5.63 -9.46 5.70
N THR A 192 6.16 -8.31 5.26
CA THR A 192 7.60 -8.16 4.94
C THR A 192 8.48 -7.88 6.17
N GLY A 193 7.94 -8.08 7.38
CA GLY A 193 8.69 -7.83 8.61
C GLY A 193 8.71 -6.37 9.06
N CYS A 194 8.10 -5.45 8.30
CA CYS A 194 8.03 -4.05 8.65
C CYS A 194 6.85 -3.73 9.57
N MET A 195 7.01 -2.72 10.41
CA MET A 195 5.92 -2.11 11.14
C MET A 195 5.40 -0.90 10.36
N VAL A 196 4.09 -0.79 10.22
CA VAL A 196 3.46 0.33 9.53
C VAL A 196 2.48 1.02 10.45
N ASN A 197 2.75 2.28 10.75
CA ASN A 197 1.94 3.17 11.58
C ASN A 197 1.33 4.30 10.74
N LEU A 198 0.40 5.05 11.33
CA LEU A 198 -0.19 6.27 10.78
C LEU A 198 -0.87 6.14 9.40
N LYS A 199 -1.37 4.94 9.05
CA LYS A 199 -2.07 4.68 7.77
C LYS A 199 -3.35 5.50 7.59
N THR A 200 -4.01 5.86 8.70
CA THR A 200 -5.30 6.53 8.69
C THR A 200 -5.30 7.71 9.66
N THR A 201 -6.10 8.70 9.35
CA THR A 201 -6.42 9.81 10.24
C THR A 201 -7.93 10.04 10.23
N THR A 202 -8.45 10.81 11.18
CA THR A 202 -9.84 11.30 11.13
C THR A 202 -9.88 12.68 10.47
N VAL A 203 -11.00 13.02 9.83
CA VAL A 203 -11.21 14.34 9.22
C VAL A 203 -10.97 15.45 10.24
N SER A 204 -11.57 15.32 11.41
CA SER A 204 -11.40 16.23 12.53
C SER A 204 -11.71 15.52 13.84
N TYR A 205 -11.59 16.21 14.98
CA TYR A 205 -12.02 15.69 16.26
C TYR A 205 -13.56 15.59 16.37
N LYS A 206 -14.30 16.38 15.58
CA LYS A 206 -15.77 16.32 15.48
C LYS A 206 -16.22 15.21 14.52
N VAL A 207 -15.56 15.11 13.35
CA VAL A 207 -15.92 14.16 12.31
C VAL A 207 -15.02 12.94 12.39
N HIS A 208 -15.50 11.84 12.97
CA HIS A 208 -14.74 10.60 13.16
C HIS A 208 -14.59 9.74 11.90
N LYS A 209 -14.96 10.28 10.72
CA LYS A 209 -14.73 9.59 9.45
C LYS A 209 -13.24 9.36 9.24
N LEU A 210 -12.85 8.08 9.12
CA LEU A 210 -11.48 7.70 8.82
C LEU A 210 -11.12 8.03 7.37
N ILE A 211 -10.00 8.68 7.17
CA ILE A 211 -9.37 8.93 5.88
C ILE A 211 -8.07 8.13 5.83
N ARG A 212 -7.83 7.40 4.73
CA ARG A 212 -6.56 6.76 4.46
C ARG A 212 -5.56 7.81 3.97
N LYS A 213 -4.41 7.86 4.62
CA LYS A 213 -3.31 8.71 4.20
C LYS A 213 -2.58 8.12 2.99
N PRO A 214 -1.95 8.96 2.14
CA PRO A 214 -1.00 8.50 1.13
C PRO A 214 0.11 7.67 1.75
N GLU A 215 0.72 6.77 0.97
CA GLU A 215 1.76 5.87 1.50
C GLU A 215 3.03 6.62 1.93
N GLU A 216 3.30 7.77 1.33
CA GLU A 216 4.42 8.65 1.67
C GLU A 216 4.31 9.24 3.10
N GLU A 217 3.09 9.33 3.64
CA GLU A 217 2.84 9.82 5.00
C GLU A 217 2.83 8.70 6.05
N TRP A 218 3.02 7.45 5.65
CA TRP A 218 3.04 6.34 6.58
C TRP A 218 4.39 6.27 7.29
N SER A 219 4.38 6.00 8.58
CA SER A 219 5.60 5.65 9.31
C SER A 219 5.88 4.16 9.13
N ILE A 220 6.92 3.83 8.37
CA ILE A 220 7.33 2.45 8.09
C ILE A 220 8.68 2.21 8.77
N VAL A 221 8.72 1.26 9.69
CA VAL A 221 9.94 0.83 10.38
C VAL A 221 10.30 -0.57 9.89
N PRO A 222 11.44 -0.74 9.20
CA PRO A 222 11.88 -2.04 8.69
C PRO A 222 12.33 -2.95 9.84
N ASN A 223 12.33 -4.26 9.61
CA ASN A 223 12.85 -5.29 10.53
C ASN A 223 12.28 -5.22 11.96
N ALA A 224 11.01 -4.83 12.08
CA ALA A 224 10.32 -4.75 13.38
C ALA A 224 9.80 -6.11 13.87
N GLN A 225 9.70 -7.09 12.99
CA GLN A 225 9.32 -8.48 13.24
C GLN A 225 9.92 -9.40 12.18
N GLU A 226 9.88 -10.71 12.44
CA GLU A 226 10.25 -11.71 11.45
C GLU A 226 9.33 -11.63 10.22
N ALA A 227 9.92 -11.65 9.01
CA ALA A 227 9.17 -11.58 7.76
C ALA A 227 8.54 -12.96 7.41
N ILE A 228 7.24 -12.98 7.08
CA ILE A 228 6.58 -14.17 6.53
C ILE A 228 6.81 -14.24 5.02
N ILE A 229 6.82 -13.09 4.36
CA ILE A 229 7.01 -12.92 2.92
C ILE A 229 8.20 -11.97 2.72
N ASP A 230 9.10 -12.30 1.81
CA ASP A 230 10.17 -11.40 1.41
C ASP A 230 9.62 -10.16 0.69
N GLU A 231 10.34 -9.05 0.76
CA GLU A 231 9.88 -7.77 0.21
C GLU A 231 9.73 -7.83 -1.32
N ASN A 232 10.57 -8.61 -1.99
CA ASN A 232 10.56 -8.78 -3.44
C ASN A 232 9.27 -9.44 -3.90
N THR A 233 8.90 -10.54 -3.25
CA THR A 233 7.62 -11.24 -3.48
C THR A 233 6.44 -10.30 -3.24
N TRP A 234 6.47 -9.51 -2.15
CA TRP A 234 5.42 -8.55 -1.86
C TRP A 234 5.29 -7.48 -2.95
N LEU A 235 6.40 -6.85 -3.36
CA LEU A 235 6.42 -5.84 -4.42
C LEU A 235 5.88 -6.40 -5.73
N ARG A 236 6.32 -7.60 -6.11
CA ARG A 236 5.86 -8.25 -7.34
C ARG A 236 4.36 -8.54 -7.32
N VAL A 237 3.84 -9.01 -6.19
CA VAL A 237 2.40 -9.20 -6.01
C VAL A 237 1.64 -7.88 -6.15
N GLN A 238 2.15 -6.74 -5.61
CA GLN A 238 1.51 -5.45 -5.80
C GLN A 238 1.47 -5.04 -7.29
N GLU A 239 2.53 -5.28 -8.05
CA GLU A 239 2.55 -5.02 -9.51
C GLU A 239 1.53 -5.87 -10.27
N LEU A 240 1.51 -7.17 -10.01
CA LEU A 240 0.55 -8.08 -10.64
C LEU A 240 -0.90 -7.67 -10.35
N ARG A 241 -1.18 -7.17 -9.14
CA ARG A 241 -2.50 -6.71 -8.72
C ARG A 241 -2.92 -5.38 -9.38
N LYS A 242 -1.97 -4.51 -9.75
CA LYS A 242 -2.26 -3.32 -10.58
C LYS A 242 -2.78 -3.72 -11.96
N ASN A 243 -2.38 -4.88 -12.45
CA ASN A 243 -2.79 -5.44 -13.72
C ASN A 243 -4.07 -6.27 -13.59
N LYS A 244 -5.25 -5.61 -13.54
CA LYS A 244 -6.54 -6.31 -13.46
C LYS A 244 -6.70 -7.29 -14.62
N ARG A 245 -6.74 -8.59 -14.34
CA ARG A 245 -7.05 -9.65 -15.30
C ARG A 245 -8.55 -9.89 -15.28
N ARG A 246 -9.21 -9.69 -16.41
CA ARG A 246 -10.62 -10.07 -16.56
C ARG A 246 -10.67 -11.48 -17.14
N PRO A 247 -11.33 -12.45 -16.49
CA PRO A 247 -11.54 -13.76 -17.09
C PRO A 247 -12.36 -13.60 -18.37
N THR A 248 -12.10 -14.44 -19.37
CA THR A 248 -12.94 -14.51 -20.57
C THR A 248 -14.29 -15.11 -20.22
N ALA A 249 -15.30 -14.90 -21.06
CA ALA A 249 -16.62 -15.52 -20.90
C ALA A 249 -16.57 -17.06 -20.88
N THR A 250 -15.49 -17.65 -21.40
CA THR A 250 -15.24 -19.10 -21.41
C THR A 250 -14.46 -19.60 -20.21
N GLY A 251 -14.01 -18.70 -19.29
CA GLY A 251 -13.15 -19.03 -18.17
C GLY A 251 -11.68 -19.31 -18.57
N LYS A 252 -11.34 -19.34 -19.87
CA LYS A 252 -9.96 -19.52 -20.33
C LYS A 252 -9.11 -18.31 -19.98
N THR A 253 -7.87 -18.55 -19.57
CA THR A 253 -6.83 -17.53 -19.33
C THR A 253 -5.60 -17.86 -20.18
N SER A 254 -4.87 -16.86 -20.64
CA SER A 254 -3.55 -17.04 -21.25
C SER A 254 -2.45 -16.77 -20.21
N LEU A 255 -1.29 -17.39 -20.40
CA LEU A 255 -0.06 -17.15 -19.62
C LEU A 255 0.30 -15.66 -19.57
N PHE A 256 0.06 -14.94 -20.69
CA PHE A 256 0.42 -13.52 -20.83
C PHE A 256 -0.73 -12.55 -20.54
N SER A 257 -1.85 -13.03 -19.98
CA SER A 257 -2.98 -12.17 -19.63
C SER A 257 -2.55 -11.05 -18.68
N GLY A 258 -2.72 -9.78 -19.11
CA GLY A 258 -2.35 -8.60 -18.34
C GLY A 258 -0.92 -8.11 -18.57
N LEU A 259 -0.08 -8.83 -19.30
CA LEU A 259 1.29 -8.46 -19.66
C LEU A 259 1.43 -7.91 -21.08
N VAL A 260 0.42 -8.06 -21.94
CA VAL A 260 0.47 -7.66 -23.36
C VAL A 260 -0.13 -6.28 -23.56
N PHE A 261 0.61 -5.41 -24.24
CA PHE A 261 0.27 -4.01 -24.47
C PHE A 261 0.40 -3.65 -25.95
N CYS A 262 -0.29 -2.60 -26.35
CA CYS A 262 -0.16 -2.02 -27.68
C CYS A 262 1.03 -1.08 -27.73
N ALA A 263 1.93 -1.25 -28.69
CA ALA A 263 3.10 -0.39 -28.87
C ALA A 263 2.70 1.06 -29.21
N ASP A 264 1.61 1.25 -30.00
CA ASP A 264 1.20 2.58 -30.46
C ASP A 264 0.48 3.39 -29.38
N CYS A 265 -0.52 2.79 -28.69
CA CYS A 265 -1.37 3.54 -27.76
C CYS A 265 -1.11 3.20 -26.28
N GLY A 266 -0.19 2.31 -25.96
CA GLY A 266 0.13 1.88 -24.59
C GLY A 266 -0.98 1.11 -23.86
N SER A 267 -2.15 0.92 -24.48
CA SER A 267 -3.28 0.23 -23.86
C SER A 267 -3.06 -1.28 -23.85
N LYS A 268 -3.69 -1.97 -22.88
CA LYS A 268 -3.61 -3.43 -22.78
C LYS A 268 -4.27 -4.11 -23.96
N LEU A 269 -3.66 -5.21 -24.43
CA LEU A 269 -4.35 -6.15 -25.29
C LEU A 269 -5.14 -7.14 -24.44
N HIS A 270 -6.42 -7.31 -24.78
CA HIS A 270 -7.29 -8.27 -24.10
C HIS A 270 -7.22 -9.64 -24.77
N PHE A 271 -7.04 -10.66 -23.95
CA PHE A 271 -7.18 -12.05 -24.40
C PHE A 271 -8.64 -12.32 -24.78
N CYS A 272 -8.84 -12.83 -25.98
CA CYS A 272 -10.14 -13.15 -26.57
C CYS A 272 -10.19 -14.65 -26.88
N ALA A 273 -11.09 -15.34 -26.17
CA ALA A 273 -11.41 -16.74 -26.39
C ALA A 273 -12.93 -16.89 -26.42
N ALA A 274 -13.45 -17.64 -27.37
CA ALA A 274 -14.87 -17.92 -27.51
C ALA A 274 -15.10 -19.44 -27.64
N LYS A 275 -16.33 -19.89 -27.33
CA LYS A 275 -16.69 -21.32 -27.47
C LYS A 275 -16.59 -21.80 -28.92
N SER A 276 -16.79 -20.89 -29.90
CA SER A 276 -16.71 -21.17 -31.35
C SER A 276 -15.26 -21.19 -31.87
N LEU A 277 -14.27 -20.74 -31.10
CA LEU A 277 -12.87 -20.72 -31.51
C LEU A 277 -12.15 -22.00 -31.05
N LYS A 278 -11.33 -22.54 -31.95
CA LYS A 278 -10.37 -23.60 -31.61
C LYS A 278 -9.27 -23.00 -30.72
N ALA A 279 -8.60 -23.80 -29.91
CA ALA A 279 -7.55 -23.35 -28.98
C ALA A 279 -6.41 -22.57 -29.69
N ASN A 280 -6.06 -22.95 -30.91
CA ASN A 280 -5.05 -22.27 -31.73
C ASN A 280 -5.54 -20.96 -32.38
N GLN A 281 -6.81 -20.60 -32.23
CA GLN A 281 -7.43 -19.36 -32.72
C GLN A 281 -7.64 -18.32 -31.62
N ASP A 282 -7.39 -18.66 -30.36
CA ASP A 282 -7.43 -17.69 -29.26
C ASP A 282 -6.38 -16.59 -29.52
N PHE A 283 -6.70 -15.32 -29.21
CA PHE A 283 -5.89 -14.18 -29.61
C PHE A 283 -5.94 -13.02 -28.63
N PHE A 284 -4.98 -12.11 -28.77
CA PHE A 284 -4.95 -10.82 -28.10
C PHE A 284 -5.36 -9.71 -29.07
N ARG A 285 -6.11 -8.71 -28.57
CA ARG A 285 -6.55 -7.53 -29.32
C ARG A 285 -6.52 -6.28 -28.47
N CYS A 286 -6.07 -5.16 -29.07
CA CYS A 286 -6.00 -3.85 -28.41
C CYS A 286 -7.35 -3.43 -27.83
N ALA A 287 -7.33 -2.96 -26.57
CA ALA A 287 -8.53 -2.52 -25.86
C ALA A 287 -9.14 -1.24 -26.46
N ASN A 288 -8.29 -0.29 -26.85
CA ASN A 288 -8.73 0.97 -27.47
C ASN A 288 -9.42 0.73 -28.81
N TYR A 289 -8.85 -0.10 -29.66
CA TYR A 289 -9.47 -0.49 -30.92
C TYR A 289 -10.81 -1.21 -30.66
N LYS A 290 -10.87 -2.12 -29.69
CA LYS A 290 -12.07 -2.87 -29.34
C LYS A 290 -13.21 -1.97 -28.84
N SER A 291 -12.88 -0.92 -28.10
CA SER A 291 -13.88 -0.03 -27.52
C SER A 291 -14.51 0.95 -28.52
N GLY A 292 -13.88 1.13 -29.69
CA GLY A 292 -14.30 2.11 -30.69
C GLY A 292 -14.21 3.57 -30.24
N ARG A 293 -13.53 3.83 -29.10
CA ARG A 293 -13.41 5.17 -28.50
C ARG A 293 -12.05 5.82 -28.70
N GLY A 294 -11.11 5.15 -29.35
CA GLY A 294 -9.75 5.62 -29.54
C GLY A 294 -9.33 5.54 -31.00
N GLU A 295 -8.31 6.32 -31.37
CA GLU A 295 -7.74 6.40 -32.75
C GLU A 295 -6.76 5.24 -33.06
N CYS A 296 -6.69 4.21 -32.22
CA CYS A 296 -5.75 3.12 -32.41
C CYS A 296 -6.18 2.17 -33.51
N THR A 297 -5.21 1.68 -34.30
CA THR A 297 -5.40 0.68 -35.32
C THR A 297 -5.51 -0.74 -34.73
N ILE A 298 -5.79 -1.74 -35.59
CA ILE A 298 -5.94 -3.12 -35.12
C ILE A 298 -4.61 -3.77 -34.80
N HIS A 299 -4.32 -3.90 -33.49
CA HIS A 299 -3.20 -4.70 -32.99
C HIS A 299 -3.74 -6.06 -32.58
N TYR A 300 -3.22 -7.11 -33.20
CA TYR A 300 -3.72 -8.48 -33.08
C TYR A 300 -2.58 -9.47 -33.14
N ILE A 301 -2.56 -10.43 -32.22
CA ILE A 301 -1.64 -11.57 -32.25
C ILE A 301 -2.32 -12.83 -31.72
N ARG A 302 -2.08 -13.99 -32.34
CA ARG A 302 -2.55 -15.28 -31.86
C ARG A 302 -1.78 -15.68 -30.60
N ASN A 303 -2.49 -16.24 -29.62
CA ASN A 303 -1.89 -16.69 -28.38
C ASN A 303 -0.76 -17.71 -28.59
N VAL A 304 -1.00 -18.69 -29.45
CA VAL A 304 0.00 -19.74 -29.76
C VAL A 304 1.29 -19.17 -30.37
N VAL A 305 1.16 -18.15 -31.24
CA VAL A 305 2.34 -17.49 -31.84
C VAL A 305 3.11 -16.72 -30.78
N LEU A 306 2.40 -16.01 -29.89
CA LEU A 306 3.03 -15.29 -28.79
C LEU A 306 3.74 -16.25 -27.84
N GLU A 307 3.12 -17.39 -27.50
CA GLU A 307 3.73 -18.44 -26.67
C GLU A 307 5.03 -18.98 -27.27
N GLN A 308 5.04 -19.24 -28.57
CA GLN A 308 6.23 -19.73 -29.26
C GLN A 308 7.36 -18.69 -29.25
N ILE A 309 7.07 -17.43 -29.58
CA ILE A 309 8.07 -16.35 -29.62
C ILE A 309 8.66 -16.11 -28.22
N VAL A 310 7.80 -16.02 -27.22
CA VAL A 310 8.25 -15.81 -25.84
C VAL A 310 9.04 -17.01 -25.32
N SER A 311 8.61 -18.22 -25.64
CA SER A 311 9.35 -19.45 -25.25
C SER A 311 10.76 -19.47 -25.81
N VAL A 312 10.93 -19.16 -27.09
CA VAL A 312 12.25 -19.06 -27.71
C VAL A 312 13.09 -17.96 -27.08
N ALA A 313 12.54 -16.76 -26.90
CA ALA A 313 13.28 -15.64 -26.31
C ALA A 313 13.72 -15.92 -24.86
N VAL A 314 12.85 -16.58 -24.07
CA VAL A 314 13.19 -16.96 -22.67
C VAL A 314 14.22 -18.07 -22.64
N SER A 315 14.10 -19.09 -23.54
CA SER A 315 15.10 -20.16 -23.65
C SER A 315 16.48 -19.60 -24.00
N ASP A 316 16.56 -18.79 -25.03
CA ASP A 316 17.83 -18.18 -25.47
C ASP A 316 18.48 -17.33 -24.36
N LEU A 317 17.66 -16.57 -23.60
CA LEU A 317 18.15 -15.78 -22.48
C LEU A 317 18.58 -16.65 -21.31
N ALA A 318 17.85 -17.72 -20.99
CA ALA A 318 18.16 -18.63 -19.92
C ALA A 318 19.48 -19.39 -20.20
N ASP A 319 19.66 -19.88 -21.43
CA ASP A 319 20.88 -20.56 -21.87
C ASP A 319 22.08 -19.61 -21.80
N PHE A 320 21.90 -18.36 -22.27
CA PHE A 320 22.94 -17.33 -22.20
C PHE A 320 23.34 -17.03 -20.75
N VAL A 321 22.37 -16.78 -19.87
CA VAL A 321 22.63 -16.47 -18.46
C VAL A 321 23.23 -17.65 -17.72
N THR A 322 22.82 -18.87 -18.01
CA THR A 322 23.39 -20.08 -17.40
C THR A 322 24.87 -20.24 -17.75
N CYS A 323 25.25 -19.96 -19.01
CA CYS A 323 26.64 -20.07 -19.46
C CYS A 323 27.51 -18.87 -19.06
N HIS A 324 26.94 -17.67 -18.98
CA HIS A 324 27.69 -16.41 -18.88
C HIS A 324 27.12 -15.44 -17.82
N GLU A 325 26.68 -15.94 -16.66
CA GLU A 325 26.02 -15.13 -15.62
C GLU A 325 26.85 -13.93 -15.17
N SER A 326 28.15 -14.13 -14.95
CA SER A 326 29.04 -13.05 -14.51
C SER A 326 29.19 -11.94 -15.55
N PHE A 327 29.26 -12.30 -16.83
CA PHE A 327 29.31 -11.32 -17.92
C PHE A 327 27.98 -10.57 -18.07
N PHE A 328 26.88 -11.28 -17.97
CA PHE A 328 25.54 -10.70 -18.03
C PHE A 328 25.34 -9.68 -16.91
N LEU A 329 25.72 -10.00 -15.66
CA LEU A 329 25.65 -9.09 -14.53
C LEU A 329 26.53 -7.86 -14.74
N GLN A 330 27.79 -8.02 -15.17
CA GLN A 330 28.68 -6.89 -15.46
C GLN A 330 28.14 -5.98 -16.57
N MET A 331 27.49 -6.54 -17.57
CA MET A 331 26.87 -5.78 -18.64
C MET A 331 25.68 -4.97 -18.14
N ILE A 332 24.82 -5.56 -17.33
CA ILE A 332 23.71 -4.86 -16.71
C ILE A 332 24.23 -3.72 -15.80
N GLU A 333 25.25 -3.98 -15.00
CA GLU A 333 25.88 -2.97 -14.16
C GLU A 333 26.46 -1.82 -14.98
N LYS A 334 27.07 -2.10 -16.14
CA LYS A 334 27.56 -1.06 -17.06
C LYS A 334 26.46 -0.27 -17.73
N GLN A 335 25.38 -0.91 -18.15
CA GLN A 335 24.22 -0.24 -18.75
C GLN A 335 23.46 0.63 -17.75
N GLN A 336 23.45 0.26 -16.48
CA GLN A 336 22.70 0.95 -15.42
C GLN A 336 23.53 1.98 -14.65
N SER A 337 24.72 2.40 -15.12
CA SER A 337 25.71 3.26 -14.48
C SER A 337 26.55 2.55 -13.41
N ALA A 338 27.86 2.47 -13.65
CA ALA A 338 28.83 1.90 -12.72
C ALA A 338 28.71 2.55 -11.33
N GLY A 339 28.38 1.76 -10.30
CA GLY A 339 28.38 2.24 -8.93
C GLY A 339 27.05 2.25 -8.19
N LYS A 340 26.01 1.51 -8.63
CA LYS A 340 24.66 1.57 -7.98
C LYS A 340 24.67 1.21 -6.49
N ASP A 341 25.37 0.19 -6.05
CA ASP A 341 25.41 -0.17 -4.63
C ASP A 341 26.15 0.88 -3.79
N GLN A 342 27.23 1.47 -4.32
CA GLN A 342 27.91 2.62 -3.71
C GLN A 342 27.01 3.86 -3.75
N ASN A 343 26.26 4.05 -4.83
CA ASN A 343 25.33 5.17 -4.98
C ASN A 343 24.12 5.04 -4.04
N ILE A 344 23.57 3.84 -3.86
CA ILE A 344 22.50 3.57 -2.87
C ILE A 344 22.98 3.89 -1.46
N GLN A 345 24.20 3.49 -1.10
CA GLN A 345 24.78 3.75 0.22
C GLN A 345 25.07 5.25 0.41
N SER A 346 25.57 5.92 -0.63
CA SER A 346 25.79 7.37 -0.65
C SER A 346 24.48 8.14 -0.47
N VAL A 347 23.47 7.82 -1.27
CA VAL A 347 22.14 8.46 -1.18
C VAL A 347 21.49 8.24 0.20
N LYS A 348 21.65 7.05 0.80
CA LYS A 348 21.18 6.78 2.18
C LYS A 348 21.91 7.64 3.20
N SER A 349 23.24 7.80 3.05
CA SER A 349 24.05 8.67 3.91
C SER A 349 23.64 10.13 3.78
N ASP A 350 23.42 10.61 2.55
CA ASP A 350 22.97 11.98 2.29
C ASP A 350 21.59 12.27 2.89
N ILE A 351 20.65 11.34 2.72
CA ILE A 351 19.31 11.45 3.34
C ILE A 351 19.43 11.52 4.87
N ALA A 352 20.30 10.71 5.47
CA ALA A 352 20.50 10.72 6.91
C ALA A 352 21.11 12.04 7.39
N ALA A 353 22.08 12.58 6.66
CA ALA A 353 22.70 13.88 6.96
C ALA A 353 21.71 15.05 6.83
N GLU A 354 20.92 15.06 5.76
CA GLU A 354 19.88 16.08 5.56
C GLU A 354 18.77 16.02 6.64
N LYS A 355 18.34 14.82 7.03
CA LYS A 355 17.38 14.64 8.14
C LYS A 355 17.95 15.13 9.47
N HIS A 356 19.20 14.82 9.75
CA HIS A 356 19.90 15.33 10.95
C HIS A 356 19.93 16.87 10.94
N ARG A 357 20.21 17.48 9.78
CA ARG A 357 20.21 18.95 9.64
C ARG A 357 18.83 19.55 9.85
N ILE A 358 17.77 18.91 9.38
CA ILE A 358 16.38 19.34 9.66
C ILE A 358 16.09 19.33 11.16
N ASP A 359 16.48 18.27 11.87
CA ASP A 359 16.33 18.16 13.34
C ASP A 359 17.13 19.25 14.09
N GLU A 360 18.31 19.63 13.57
CA GLU A 360 19.09 20.75 14.12
C GLU A 360 18.36 22.08 13.92
N ILE A 361 17.82 22.32 12.73
CA ILE A 361 17.06 23.54 12.41
C ILE A 361 15.84 23.65 13.32
N ASP A 362 15.10 22.57 13.55
CA ASP A 362 13.97 22.57 14.48
C ASP A 362 14.38 23.00 15.90
N ARG A 363 15.51 22.50 16.39
CA ARG A 363 16.06 22.92 17.69
C ARG A 363 16.49 24.38 17.71
N LEU A 364 17.08 24.87 16.62
CA LEU A 364 17.49 26.27 16.49
C LEU A 364 16.28 27.21 16.46
N ILE A 365 15.22 26.86 15.72
CA ILE A 365 13.97 27.63 15.69
C ILE A 365 13.33 27.67 17.08
N ALA A 366 13.27 26.55 17.79
CA ALA A 366 12.75 26.48 19.15
C ALA A 366 13.55 27.40 20.09
N LYS A 367 14.88 27.38 20.01
CA LYS A 367 15.75 28.23 20.80
C LYS A 367 15.61 29.72 20.46
N LEU A 368 15.48 30.06 19.18
CA LEU A 368 15.22 31.44 18.75
C LEU A 368 13.90 31.97 19.34
N TYR A 369 12.87 31.12 19.38
CA TYR A 369 11.60 31.47 19.99
C TYR A 369 11.72 31.74 21.49
N GLU A 370 12.46 30.88 22.23
CA GLU A 370 12.73 31.05 23.66
C GLU A 370 13.52 32.35 23.94
N ASP A 371 14.57 32.63 23.14
CA ASP A 371 15.41 33.82 23.29
C ASP A 371 14.65 35.12 22.93
N ASN A 372 13.74 35.08 21.95
CA ASN A 372 12.85 36.20 21.63
C ASN A 372 11.84 36.42 22.77
N PHE A 373 11.20 35.37 23.28
CA PHE A 373 10.28 35.47 24.42
C PHE A 373 10.96 35.99 25.68
N ALA A 374 12.22 35.62 25.90
CA ALA A 374 13.03 36.13 27.02
C ALA A 374 13.55 37.56 26.83
N GLY A 375 13.22 38.23 25.73
CA GLY A 375 13.66 39.59 25.41
C GLY A 375 15.15 39.74 25.04
N LYS A 376 15.86 38.62 24.82
CA LYS A 376 17.28 38.63 24.40
C LYS A 376 17.47 38.89 22.93
N LEU A 377 16.42 38.66 22.12
CA LEU A 377 16.42 38.84 20.68
C LEU A 377 15.27 39.76 20.26
N SER A 378 15.55 40.75 19.41
CA SER A 378 14.51 41.64 18.89
C SER A 378 13.62 40.95 17.87
N ASP A 379 12.34 41.34 17.79
CA ASP A 379 11.34 40.75 16.87
C ASP A 379 11.79 40.80 15.40
N GLU A 380 12.48 41.85 14.99
CA GLU A 380 13.04 41.94 13.62
C GLU A 380 14.13 40.92 13.35
N ARG A 381 15.03 40.69 14.33
CA ARG A 381 16.07 39.68 14.19
C ARG A 381 15.51 38.28 14.22
N TYR A 382 14.56 38.04 15.13
CA TYR A 382 13.83 36.75 15.20
C TYR A 382 13.17 36.45 13.88
N SER A 383 12.37 37.34 13.34
CA SER A 383 11.62 37.17 12.09
C SER A 383 12.55 36.88 10.90
N ARG A 384 13.67 37.57 10.79
CA ARG A 384 14.66 37.38 9.72
C ARG A 384 15.40 36.04 9.84
N MET A 385 15.76 35.62 11.06
CA MET A 385 16.46 34.35 11.29
C MET A 385 15.51 33.17 11.15
N ALA A 386 14.28 33.27 11.66
CA ALA A 386 13.25 32.24 11.51
C ALA A 386 12.94 32.01 10.02
N ALA A 387 12.69 33.09 9.26
CA ALA A 387 12.44 32.95 7.81
C ALA A 387 13.60 32.30 7.02
N LYS A 388 14.85 32.55 7.44
CA LYS A 388 16.02 31.88 6.83
C LYS A 388 16.02 30.39 7.11
N TYR A 389 15.80 29.98 8.36
CA TYR A 389 15.78 28.57 8.76
C TYR A 389 14.57 27.83 8.20
N GLU A 390 13.40 28.48 8.16
CA GLU A 390 12.21 27.90 7.54
C GLU A 390 12.42 27.63 6.04
N LYS A 391 13.10 28.55 5.34
CA LYS A 391 13.45 28.38 3.93
C LYS A 391 14.43 27.22 3.72
N GLU A 392 15.52 27.17 4.53
CA GLU A 392 16.50 26.08 4.50
C GLU A 392 15.82 24.73 4.78
N GLN A 393 14.93 24.68 5.77
CA GLN A 393 14.16 23.48 6.11
C GLN A 393 13.27 23.02 4.95
N ALA A 394 12.57 23.93 4.30
CA ALA A 394 11.71 23.61 3.17
C ALA A 394 12.51 23.05 1.98
N GLU A 395 13.68 23.61 1.69
CA GLU A 395 14.59 23.14 0.63
C GLU A 395 15.12 21.72 0.96
N LEU A 396 15.54 21.48 2.21
CA LEU A 396 16.00 20.16 2.66
C LEU A 396 14.89 19.12 2.64
N LEU A 397 13.68 19.44 3.07
CA LEU A 397 12.52 18.54 3.00
C LEU A 397 12.20 18.13 1.56
N GLN A 398 12.28 19.07 0.63
CA GLN A 398 12.09 18.77 -0.80
C GLN A 398 13.20 17.88 -1.35
N SER A 399 14.46 18.14 -0.98
CA SER A 399 15.62 17.33 -1.36
C SER A 399 15.49 15.89 -0.84
N VAL A 400 15.19 15.72 0.45
CA VAL A 400 14.95 14.40 1.08
C VAL A 400 13.85 13.65 0.35
N SER A 401 12.71 14.30 0.07
CA SER A 401 11.59 13.66 -0.64
C SER A 401 11.98 13.17 -2.04
N THR A 402 12.79 13.95 -2.76
CA THR A 402 13.27 13.58 -4.10
C THR A 402 14.25 12.40 -4.03
N LYS A 403 15.24 12.48 -3.12
CA LYS A 403 16.23 11.42 -2.91
C LYS A 403 15.60 10.11 -2.40
N GLU A 404 14.55 10.17 -1.56
CA GLU A 404 13.81 8.98 -1.12
C GLU A 404 13.07 8.29 -2.28
N LYS A 405 12.53 9.06 -3.23
CA LYS A 405 11.92 8.49 -4.45
C LYS A 405 12.96 7.83 -5.34
N GLU A 406 14.10 8.48 -5.56
CA GLU A 406 15.21 7.94 -6.32
C GLU A 406 15.76 6.67 -5.69
N LEU A 407 15.95 6.66 -4.37
CA LEU A 407 16.39 5.49 -3.61
C LEU A 407 15.42 4.31 -3.76
N THR A 408 14.11 4.58 -3.65
CA THR A 408 13.08 3.56 -3.80
C THR A 408 13.10 2.93 -5.20
N GLU A 409 13.33 3.74 -6.24
CA GLU A 409 13.42 3.23 -7.62
C GLU A 409 14.70 2.42 -7.84
N MET A 410 15.86 2.87 -7.32
CA MET A 410 17.13 2.13 -7.39
C MET A 410 17.04 0.77 -6.67
N GLU A 411 16.45 0.74 -5.47
CA GLU A 411 16.24 -0.50 -4.72
C GLU A 411 15.31 -1.46 -5.47
N ARG A 412 14.27 -0.92 -6.11
CA ARG A 412 13.33 -1.70 -6.90
C ARG A 412 13.99 -2.36 -8.12
N GLU A 413 14.82 -1.64 -8.85
CA GLU A 413 15.54 -2.18 -10.00
C GLU A 413 16.52 -3.30 -9.60
N SER A 414 17.22 -3.17 -8.49
CA SER A 414 18.10 -4.22 -7.95
C SER A 414 17.34 -5.50 -7.61
N VAL A 415 16.12 -5.34 -7.06
CA VAL A 415 15.20 -6.44 -6.74
C VAL A 415 14.73 -7.15 -8.01
N ASP A 416 14.37 -6.38 -9.04
CA ASP A 416 13.84 -6.91 -10.30
C ASP A 416 14.87 -7.81 -11.00
N ILE A 417 16.17 -7.49 -10.96
CA ILE A 417 17.23 -8.33 -11.51
C ILE A 417 17.34 -9.68 -10.80
N ARG A 418 17.25 -9.68 -9.46
CA ARG A 418 17.28 -10.93 -8.68
C ARG A 418 16.10 -11.83 -9.00
N LEU A 419 14.91 -11.23 -9.20
CA LEU A 419 13.72 -11.96 -9.62
C LEU A 419 13.87 -12.57 -11.01
N LEU A 420 14.44 -11.81 -11.96
CA LEU A 420 14.75 -12.30 -13.30
C LEU A 420 15.64 -13.53 -13.23
N LEU A 421 16.78 -13.43 -12.54
CA LEU A 421 17.73 -14.54 -12.40
C LEU A 421 17.10 -15.76 -11.73
N ALA A 422 16.33 -15.58 -10.68
CA ALA A 422 15.60 -16.65 -10.02
C ALA A 422 14.60 -17.34 -10.97
N GLY A 423 13.86 -16.54 -11.75
CA GLY A 423 12.91 -17.04 -12.74
C GLY A 423 13.58 -17.81 -13.89
N LEU A 424 14.72 -17.31 -14.38
CA LEU A 424 15.51 -17.98 -15.44
C LEU A 424 16.08 -19.32 -14.95
N ARG A 425 16.62 -19.39 -13.73
CA ARG A 425 17.09 -20.63 -13.12
C ARG A 425 15.96 -21.65 -12.93
N GLU A 426 14.79 -21.18 -12.52
CA GLU A 426 13.60 -22.04 -12.40
C GLU A 426 13.15 -22.56 -13.77
N TYR A 427 13.14 -21.70 -14.80
CA TYR A 427 12.85 -22.12 -16.17
C TYR A 427 13.84 -23.17 -16.67
N SER A 428 15.15 -22.95 -16.50
CA SER A 428 16.19 -23.92 -16.90
C SER A 428 16.03 -25.30 -16.25
N SER A 429 15.42 -25.37 -15.05
CA SER A 429 15.17 -26.64 -14.36
C SER A 429 13.93 -27.40 -14.87
N MET A 430 12.92 -26.69 -15.38
CA MET A 430 11.61 -27.24 -15.75
C MET A 430 11.34 -27.26 -17.26
N GLU A 431 12.07 -26.46 -18.03
CA GLU A 431 11.91 -26.26 -19.49
C GLU A 431 10.48 -25.88 -19.92
N THR A 432 9.65 -25.41 -19.00
CA THR A 432 8.26 -25.04 -19.25
C THR A 432 7.92 -23.65 -18.73
N LEU A 433 7.19 -22.87 -19.54
CA LEU A 433 6.67 -21.58 -19.13
C LEU A 433 5.44 -21.75 -18.23
N THR A 434 5.61 -21.62 -16.93
CA THR A 434 4.49 -21.52 -15.99
C THR A 434 4.07 -20.06 -15.81
N PRO A 435 2.83 -19.77 -15.39
CA PRO A 435 2.41 -18.39 -15.09
C PRO A 435 3.30 -17.70 -14.06
N GLU A 436 3.85 -18.45 -13.12
CA GLU A 436 4.77 -17.94 -12.09
C GLU A 436 6.10 -17.52 -12.69
N VAL A 437 6.72 -18.39 -13.50
CA VAL A 437 7.97 -18.12 -14.22
C VAL A 437 7.82 -16.91 -15.14
N VAL A 438 6.74 -16.86 -15.94
CA VAL A 438 6.43 -15.74 -16.82
C VAL A 438 6.33 -14.44 -16.04
N ASN A 439 5.64 -14.44 -14.91
CA ASN A 439 5.48 -13.25 -14.08
C ASN A 439 6.79 -12.82 -13.38
N LYS A 440 7.75 -13.72 -13.15
CA LYS A 440 9.08 -13.37 -12.62
C LYS A 440 9.98 -12.78 -13.70
N ILE A 441 9.94 -13.33 -14.90
CA ILE A 441 10.86 -13.01 -16.00
C ILE A 441 10.38 -11.82 -16.81
N ILE A 442 9.07 -11.73 -17.12
CA ILE A 442 8.52 -10.77 -18.08
C ILE A 442 7.78 -9.66 -17.34
N LYS A 443 8.18 -8.43 -17.60
CA LYS A 443 7.52 -7.21 -17.10
C LYS A 443 6.39 -6.77 -18.01
N ARG A 444 6.63 -6.78 -19.33
CA ARG A 444 5.72 -6.26 -20.34
C ARG A 444 6.04 -6.84 -21.72
N ILE A 445 5.05 -7.04 -22.55
CA ILE A 445 5.18 -7.41 -23.95
C ILE A 445 4.44 -6.37 -24.77
N GLU A 446 5.11 -5.74 -25.73
CA GLU A 446 4.52 -4.77 -26.64
C GLU A 446 4.33 -5.38 -28.02
N VAL A 447 3.12 -5.21 -28.57
CA VAL A 447 2.75 -5.72 -29.88
C VAL A 447 2.58 -4.54 -30.83
N HIS A 448 3.40 -4.50 -31.87
CA HIS A 448 3.36 -3.49 -32.92
C HIS A 448 2.25 -3.76 -33.94
N ASN A 449 1.99 -2.78 -34.78
CA ASN A 449 1.08 -2.94 -35.89
C ASN A 449 1.67 -3.95 -36.90
N SER A 450 0.78 -4.65 -37.61
CA SER A 450 1.23 -5.58 -38.65
C SER A 450 1.68 -4.82 -39.89
N GLU A 451 2.88 -5.10 -40.39
CA GLU A 451 3.42 -4.60 -41.63
C GLU A 451 3.40 -5.71 -42.70
N THR A 452 3.20 -5.34 -43.94
CA THR A 452 3.29 -6.30 -45.04
C THR A 452 4.65 -6.15 -45.73
N VAL A 453 5.50 -7.15 -45.56
CA VAL A 453 6.85 -7.20 -46.15
C VAL A 453 6.89 -8.41 -47.08
N ASN A 454 7.17 -8.17 -48.38
CA ASN A 454 7.23 -9.22 -49.42
C ASN A 454 5.96 -10.10 -49.46
N GLY A 455 4.76 -9.49 -49.33
CA GLY A 455 3.49 -10.23 -49.37
C GLY A 455 3.11 -10.99 -48.08
N HIS A 456 3.97 -11.00 -47.09
CA HIS A 456 3.72 -11.64 -45.79
C HIS A 456 3.49 -10.61 -44.68
N LYS A 457 2.48 -10.84 -43.86
CA LYS A 457 2.25 -10.00 -42.66
C LYS A 457 3.26 -10.35 -41.58
N ARG A 458 4.01 -9.32 -41.12
CA ARG A 458 4.92 -9.39 -39.98
C ARG A 458 4.40 -8.53 -38.86
N VAL A 459 4.56 -8.99 -37.61
CA VAL A 459 4.18 -8.26 -36.40
C VAL A 459 5.43 -8.15 -35.54
N GLY A 460 5.84 -6.93 -35.23
CA GLY A 460 6.92 -6.67 -34.28
C GLY A 460 6.45 -6.95 -32.84
N ILE A 461 7.32 -7.54 -32.03
CA ILE A 461 7.05 -7.84 -30.63
C ILE A 461 8.28 -7.47 -29.82
N ASP A 462 8.08 -6.58 -28.84
CA ASP A 462 9.12 -6.19 -27.89
C ASP A 462 8.83 -6.86 -26.54
N ILE A 463 9.80 -7.62 -26.03
CA ILE A 463 9.69 -8.31 -24.75
C ILE A 463 10.57 -7.56 -23.75
N HIS A 464 9.92 -6.92 -22.77
CA HIS A 464 10.60 -6.25 -21.67
C HIS A 464 10.77 -7.23 -20.51
N PHE A 465 12.00 -7.59 -20.24
CA PHE A 465 12.36 -8.46 -19.12
C PHE A 465 12.39 -7.68 -17.80
N THR A 466 12.11 -8.35 -16.71
CA THR A 466 12.08 -7.77 -15.37
C THR A 466 13.48 -7.28 -14.98
N GLY A 467 13.62 -6.01 -14.58
CA GLY A 467 14.89 -5.41 -14.15
C GLY A 467 15.89 -5.01 -15.24
N VAL A 468 15.72 -5.52 -16.47
CA VAL A 468 16.67 -5.31 -17.57
C VAL A 468 16.06 -4.55 -18.75
N GLY A 469 14.74 -4.62 -18.91
CA GLY A 469 14.04 -4.01 -20.02
C GLY A 469 14.14 -4.84 -21.31
N LEU A 470 14.34 -4.17 -22.44
CA LEU A 470 14.57 -4.83 -23.74
C LEU A 470 15.98 -5.41 -23.78
N VAL A 471 16.09 -6.68 -24.14
CA VAL A 471 17.37 -7.39 -24.29
C VAL A 471 17.55 -7.78 -25.75
N ASP A 472 18.53 -7.19 -26.40
CA ASP A 472 18.98 -7.63 -27.71
C ASP A 472 20.12 -8.66 -27.56
N LEU A 473 19.73 -9.94 -27.56
CA LEU A 473 20.67 -11.04 -27.39
C LEU A 473 21.70 -11.15 -28.51
N ALA A 474 21.41 -10.69 -29.72
CA ALA A 474 22.36 -10.68 -30.83
C ALA A 474 23.53 -9.74 -30.51
N THR A 475 23.23 -8.51 -30.16
CA THR A 475 24.24 -7.50 -29.74
C THR A 475 25.04 -7.96 -28.52
N ILE A 476 24.40 -8.63 -27.54
CA ILE A 476 25.10 -9.12 -26.34
C ILE A 476 26.07 -10.27 -26.70
N LYS A 477 25.68 -11.19 -27.56
CA LYS A 477 26.55 -12.27 -28.03
C LYS A 477 27.74 -11.74 -28.83
N GLU A 478 27.56 -10.71 -29.64
CA GLU A 478 28.67 -10.00 -30.34
C GLU A 478 29.63 -9.35 -29.33
N MET A 479 29.11 -8.65 -28.32
CA MET A 479 29.95 -8.05 -27.27
C MET A 479 30.76 -9.10 -26.48
N LEU A 480 30.17 -10.27 -26.20
CA LEU A 480 30.85 -11.37 -25.53
C LEU A 480 32.03 -11.89 -26.40
N THR A 481 31.76 -12.11 -27.69
CA THR A 481 32.79 -12.57 -28.63
C THR A 481 33.98 -11.60 -28.71
N ILE A 482 33.72 -10.29 -28.70
CA ILE A 482 34.74 -9.24 -28.67
C ILE A 482 35.52 -9.28 -27.33
N ALA A 483 34.80 -9.44 -26.21
CA ALA A 483 35.46 -9.50 -24.90
C ALA A 483 36.34 -10.74 -24.71
N GLU A 484 35.92 -11.89 -25.26
CA GLU A 484 36.72 -13.12 -25.25
C GLU A 484 37.93 -13.07 -26.17
N SER A 485 37.81 -12.43 -27.35
CA SER A 485 38.93 -12.23 -28.28
C SER A 485 39.94 -11.20 -27.80
N SER A 486 39.56 -10.35 -26.85
CA SER A 486 40.40 -9.30 -26.26
C SER A 486 41.11 -9.73 -24.98
N ARG A 487 40.97 -10.99 -24.53
CA ARG A 487 41.74 -11.55 -23.42
C ARG A 487 43.11 -11.95 -23.93
N PRO A 488 44.23 -11.41 -23.32
CA PRO A 488 45.61 -11.69 -23.73
C PRO A 488 45.97 -13.12 -23.50
#